data_c34911776e27cb5eab87432625d9e317
#
_entry.id   c34911776e27cb5eab87432625d9e317
#
_cell.length_a   1.000
_cell.length_b   1.000
_cell.length_c   1.000
_cell.angle_alpha   90.00
_cell.angle_beta   90.00
_cell.angle_gamma   90.00
#
_symmetry.space_group_name_H-M   'P 1'
#
loop_
_entity.id
_entity.type
_entity.pdbx_description
1 polymer ?
#
loop_
_entity_poly.entity_id
_entity_poly.type
_entity_poly.pdbx_seq_one_letter_code
_entity_poly.pdbx_strand_id
1 'polypeptide(L)'
;AMENQNDNKNLTEFIVDEIKPIEGFEKVEIKKKKKNPYLKFIYYFTIVIVSTGLALFLSLKDNFESVINSIKNINLWYVLLIIGMVIVCYLLEGLILLLFGRLYTRKYHYPNGLASSVVGSFYDSVTPGATGGQLMQIMTIKKQGINISNATSIVVMYVIIKQFAMIVIQLLGVIFKYPLLISIGEFHISILNYDLDL
;
A
#
# COMPACT_ATOMS: atom_id res chain seq x y z
N ALA A 1 -42.95 -20.00 30.88
CA ALA A 1 -42.11 -19.17 29.98
C ALA A 1 -42.37 -17.65 30.16
N MET A 2 -43.37 -17.24 30.89
CA MET A 2 -43.66 -15.80 31.15
C MET A 2 -43.15 -15.28 32.51
N GLU A 3 -42.67 -16.15 33.39
CA GLU A 3 -42.19 -15.80 34.73
C GLU A 3 -40.73 -15.30 34.74
N ASN A 4 -39.95 -15.72 33.75
CA ASN A 4 -38.50 -15.42 33.67
C ASN A 4 -38.17 -14.04 33.03
N GLN A 5 -39.18 -13.35 32.44
CA GLN A 5 -38.96 -12.01 31.87
C GLN A 5 -39.19 -10.89 32.88
N ASN A 6 -39.97 -11.15 33.93
CA ASN A 6 -40.24 -10.16 34.97
C ASN A 6 -39.12 -10.06 36.00
N ASP A 7 -38.45 -11.17 36.29
CA ASP A 7 -37.30 -11.20 37.21
C ASP A 7 -36.09 -10.47 36.66
N ASN A 8 -35.80 -10.58 35.35
CA ASN A 8 -34.73 -9.84 34.73
C ASN A 8 -34.94 -8.33 34.66
N LYS A 9 -36.21 -7.91 34.59
CA LYS A 9 -36.56 -6.49 34.57
C LYS A 9 -36.36 -5.84 35.96
N ASN A 10 -36.77 -6.57 37.00
CA ASN A 10 -36.60 -6.12 38.38
C ASN A 10 -35.11 -6.09 38.81
N LEU A 11 -34.29 -7.04 38.34
CA LEU A 11 -32.84 -7.06 38.59
C LEU A 11 -32.12 -5.90 37.93
N THR A 12 -32.52 -5.51 36.71
CA THR A 12 -31.93 -4.37 36.03
C THR A 12 -32.33 -3.04 36.62
N GLU A 13 -33.55 -2.88 37.08
CA GLU A 13 -34.01 -1.69 37.83
C GLU A 13 -33.27 -1.58 39.20
N PHE A 14 -33.12 -2.67 39.93
CA PHE A 14 -32.41 -2.67 41.21
C PHE A 14 -30.91 -2.30 41.07
N ILE A 15 -30.25 -2.74 40.01
CA ILE A 15 -28.85 -2.40 39.73
C ILE A 15 -28.69 -0.93 39.33
N VAL A 16 -29.68 -0.36 38.63
CA VAL A 16 -29.62 1.05 38.19
C VAL A 16 -29.85 2.01 39.36
N ASP A 17 -30.69 1.63 40.37
CA ASP A 17 -30.94 2.48 41.54
C ASP A 17 -29.79 2.43 42.59
N GLU A 18 -28.94 1.38 42.58
CA GLU A 18 -27.85 1.24 43.52
C GLU A 18 -26.53 1.94 43.08
N ILE A 19 -26.48 2.37 41.79
CA ILE A 19 -25.41 3.23 41.30
C ILE A 19 -25.75 4.70 41.63
N LYS A 20 -25.67 5.08 42.90
CA LYS A 20 -25.64 6.49 43.31
C LYS A 20 -24.46 7.15 42.57
N PRO A 21 -24.71 8.27 41.86
CA PRO A 21 -23.59 9.01 41.31
C PRO A 21 -22.69 9.46 42.48
N ILE A 22 -21.43 9.06 42.45
CA ILE A 22 -20.40 9.55 43.37
C ILE A 22 -20.32 11.05 43.13
N GLU A 23 -20.88 11.86 44.01
CA GLU A 23 -20.75 13.30 44.02
C GLU A 23 -19.27 13.64 44.16
N GLY A 24 -18.67 14.15 43.12
CA GLY A 24 -17.27 14.61 43.17
C GLY A 24 -16.50 14.47 41.83
N PHE A 25 -17.01 13.76 40.86
CA PHE A 25 -16.42 13.84 39.51
C PHE A 25 -17.05 15.02 38.76
N GLU A 26 -16.45 16.19 38.95
CA GLU A 26 -16.61 17.34 38.07
C GLU A 26 -16.46 16.86 36.63
N LYS A 27 -17.51 16.99 35.82
CA LYS A 27 -17.49 16.68 34.39
C LYS A 27 -16.39 17.53 33.76
N VAL A 28 -15.20 16.98 33.68
CA VAL A 28 -14.16 17.56 32.82
C VAL A 28 -14.70 17.44 31.40
N GLU A 29 -15.40 18.48 30.96
CA GLU A 29 -15.68 18.70 29.54
C GLU A 29 -14.34 18.85 28.84
N ILE A 30 -13.79 17.73 28.40
CA ILE A 30 -12.71 17.74 27.41
C ILE A 30 -13.32 18.35 26.15
N LYS A 31 -13.26 19.69 26.04
CA LYS A 31 -13.50 20.39 24.78
C LYS A 31 -12.50 19.83 23.78
N LYS A 32 -12.83 18.72 23.13
CA LYS A 32 -12.14 18.24 21.94
C LYS A 32 -12.24 19.36 20.92
N LYS A 33 -11.23 20.22 20.90
CA LYS A 33 -11.03 21.23 19.85
C LYS A 33 -11.09 20.46 18.53
N LYS A 34 -12.17 20.63 17.79
CA LYS A 34 -12.46 19.96 16.52
C LYS A 34 -11.41 20.48 15.51
N LYS A 35 -10.19 19.94 15.58
CA LYS A 35 -9.14 20.24 14.60
C LYS A 35 -9.65 19.71 13.28
N ASN A 36 -9.89 20.59 12.32
CA ASN A 36 -10.35 20.26 10.98
C ASN A 36 -9.43 19.15 10.41
N PRO A 37 -9.96 17.98 10.06
CA PRO A 37 -9.16 16.88 9.55
C PRO A 37 -8.42 17.25 8.26
N TYR A 38 -8.96 18.20 7.50
CA TYR A 38 -8.36 18.74 6.28
C TYR A 38 -7.05 19.50 6.53
N LEU A 39 -6.93 20.25 7.63
CA LEU A 39 -5.70 20.97 7.98
C LEU A 39 -4.55 20.01 8.30
N LYS A 40 -4.84 18.88 8.97
CA LYS A 40 -3.84 17.86 9.23
C LYS A 40 -3.40 17.17 7.94
N PHE A 41 -4.35 16.86 7.04
CA PHE A 41 -4.05 16.26 5.75
C PHE A 41 -3.17 17.20 4.90
N ILE A 42 -3.53 18.49 4.79
CA ILE A 42 -2.74 19.50 4.08
C ILE A 42 -1.33 19.61 4.67
N TYR A 43 -1.21 19.65 6.00
CA TYR A 43 0.09 19.73 6.68
C TYR A 43 1.00 18.55 6.33
N TYR A 44 0.50 17.29 6.45
CA TYR A 44 1.28 16.10 6.10
C TYR A 44 1.62 16.06 4.60
N PHE A 45 0.68 16.45 3.76
CA PHE A 45 0.90 16.51 2.31
C PHE A 45 1.97 17.54 1.92
N THR A 46 1.96 18.69 2.57
CA THR A 46 2.99 19.73 2.38
C THR A 46 4.37 19.23 2.83
N ILE A 47 4.46 18.56 3.99
CA ILE A 47 5.73 17.98 4.46
C ILE A 47 6.28 16.98 3.43
N VAL A 48 5.43 16.09 2.90
CA VAL A 48 5.85 15.10 1.89
C VAL A 48 6.37 15.80 0.62
N ILE A 49 5.66 16.80 0.12
CA ILE A 49 6.09 17.56 -1.08
C ILE A 49 7.43 18.26 -0.83
N VAL A 50 7.56 18.95 0.31
CA VAL A 50 8.77 19.67 0.66
C VAL A 50 9.96 18.74 0.84
N SER A 51 9.77 17.62 1.57
CA SER A 51 10.84 16.64 1.78
C SER A 51 11.27 15.95 0.47
N THR A 52 10.31 15.61 -0.39
CA THR A 52 10.61 15.03 -1.71
C THR A 52 11.31 16.04 -2.62
N GLY A 53 10.83 17.30 -2.64
CA GLY A 53 11.48 18.38 -3.39
C GLY A 53 12.90 18.65 -2.92
N LEU A 54 13.12 18.68 -1.60
CA LEU A 54 14.45 18.84 -1.03
C LEU A 54 15.39 17.67 -1.36
N ALA A 55 14.90 16.44 -1.26
CA ALA A 55 15.67 15.25 -1.62
C ALA A 55 16.06 15.24 -3.11
N LEU A 56 15.12 15.59 -3.99
CA LEU A 56 15.40 15.74 -5.43
C LEU A 56 16.39 16.87 -5.69
N PHE A 57 16.25 18.01 -5.04
CA PHE A 57 17.17 19.16 -5.19
C PHE A 57 18.59 18.77 -4.76
N LEU A 58 18.75 18.14 -3.60
CA LEU A 58 20.04 17.69 -3.09
C LEU A 58 20.67 16.63 -4.00
N SER A 59 19.88 15.70 -4.51
CA SER A 59 20.35 14.62 -5.40
C SER A 59 20.73 15.12 -6.79
N LEU A 60 20.05 16.15 -7.30
CA LEU A 60 20.31 16.70 -8.64
C LEU A 60 21.34 17.82 -8.66
N LYS A 61 21.59 18.49 -7.52
CA LYS A 61 22.44 19.67 -7.44
C LYS A 61 23.81 19.47 -8.09
N ASP A 62 24.45 18.33 -7.83
CA ASP A 62 25.83 18.08 -8.28
C ASP A 62 25.91 17.45 -9.70
N ASN A 63 24.77 16.95 -10.22
CA ASN A 63 24.71 16.24 -11.49
C ASN A 63 23.63 16.75 -12.46
N PHE A 64 23.11 17.96 -12.23
CA PHE A 64 21.98 18.48 -12.98
C PHE A 64 22.22 18.53 -14.50
N GLU A 65 23.39 19.01 -14.92
CA GLU A 65 23.76 19.06 -16.34
C GLU A 65 23.92 17.67 -16.96
N SER A 66 24.51 16.72 -16.22
CA SER A 66 24.62 15.33 -16.66
C SER A 66 23.27 14.65 -16.83
N VAL A 67 22.35 14.91 -15.91
CA VAL A 67 20.98 14.37 -15.99
C VAL A 67 20.23 14.97 -17.19
N ILE A 68 20.32 16.29 -17.40
CA ILE A 68 19.67 16.94 -18.56
C ILE A 68 20.27 16.45 -19.88
N ASN A 69 21.58 16.30 -19.96
CA ASN A 69 22.23 15.77 -21.16
C ASN A 69 21.87 14.31 -21.41
N SER A 70 21.75 13.51 -20.36
CA SER A 70 21.26 12.13 -20.46
C SER A 70 19.83 12.07 -20.99
N ILE A 71 18.94 12.93 -20.47
CA ILE A 71 17.54 13.02 -20.94
C ILE A 71 17.48 13.44 -22.41
N LYS A 72 18.28 14.41 -22.84
CA LYS A 72 18.33 14.86 -24.24
C LYS A 72 18.81 13.79 -25.21
N ASN A 73 19.71 12.91 -24.73
CA ASN A 73 20.31 11.84 -25.52
C ASN A 73 19.57 10.50 -25.38
N ILE A 74 18.44 10.46 -24.67
CA ILE A 74 17.62 9.24 -24.57
C ILE A 74 17.09 8.86 -25.95
N ASN A 75 17.39 7.64 -26.35
CA ASN A 75 16.80 7.06 -27.56
C ASN A 75 15.30 6.75 -27.28
N LEU A 76 14.43 7.39 -28.05
CA LEU A 76 12.98 7.27 -27.94
C LEU A 76 12.49 5.82 -28.00
N TRP A 77 13.20 4.94 -28.72
CA TRP A 77 12.90 3.52 -28.79
C TRP A 77 12.92 2.83 -27.41
N TYR A 78 13.89 3.15 -26.56
CA TYR A 78 13.93 2.58 -25.20
C TYR A 78 12.78 3.08 -24.33
N VAL A 79 12.37 4.35 -24.50
CA VAL A 79 11.23 4.90 -23.78
C VAL A 79 9.94 4.19 -24.19
N LEU A 80 9.72 4.00 -25.50
CA LEU A 80 8.56 3.27 -26.02
C LEU A 80 8.56 1.81 -25.55
N LEU A 81 9.72 1.16 -25.51
CA LEU A 81 9.86 -0.20 -25.01
C LEU A 81 9.46 -0.30 -23.53
N ILE A 82 9.94 0.62 -22.69
CA ILE A 82 9.59 0.67 -21.27
C ILE A 82 8.09 0.88 -21.09
N ILE A 83 7.49 1.84 -21.80
CA ILE A 83 6.05 2.07 -21.76
C ILE A 83 5.28 0.81 -22.18
N GLY A 84 5.71 0.16 -23.27
CA GLY A 84 5.13 -1.09 -23.73
C GLY A 84 5.19 -2.19 -22.67
N MET A 85 6.34 -2.36 -22.02
CA MET A 85 6.49 -3.32 -20.91
C MET A 85 5.54 -3.02 -19.74
N VAL A 86 5.42 -1.75 -19.34
CA VAL A 86 4.50 -1.34 -18.28
C VAL A 86 3.04 -1.68 -18.64
N ILE A 87 2.63 -1.40 -19.86
CA ILE A 87 1.29 -1.76 -20.34
C ILE A 87 1.08 -3.27 -20.28
N VAL A 88 2.04 -4.07 -20.74
CA VAL A 88 1.97 -5.54 -20.69
C VAL A 88 1.85 -6.02 -19.24
N CYS A 89 2.60 -5.45 -18.31
CA CYS A 89 2.48 -5.79 -16.89
C CYS A 89 1.07 -5.55 -16.35
N TYR A 90 0.45 -4.40 -16.65
CA TYR A 90 -0.93 -4.12 -16.21
C TYR A 90 -1.94 -5.08 -16.87
N LEU A 91 -1.75 -5.43 -18.14
CA LEU A 91 -2.60 -6.40 -18.82
C LEU A 91 -2.50 -7.79 -18.16
N LEU A 92 -1.30 -8.23 -17.81
CA LEU A 92 -1.08 -9.49 -17.11
C LEU A 92 -1.66 -9.48 -15.68
N GLU A 93 -1.49 -8.40 -14.93
CA GLU A 93 -2.12 -8.23 -13.61
C GLU A 93 -3.65 -8.30 -13.71
N GLY A 94 -4.24 -7.61 -14.70
CA GLY A 94 -5.67 -7.68 -14.97
C GLY A 94 -6.15 -9.09 -15.33
N LEU A 95 -5.32 -9.86 -16.06
CA LEU A 95 -5.61 -11.26 -16.39
C LEU A 95 -5.60 -12.16 -15.15
N ILE A 96 -4.63 -12.00 -14.26
CA ILE A 96 -4.57 -12.74 -13.00
C ILE A 96 -5.82 -12.46 -12.15
N LEU A 97 -6.19 -11.19 -12.00
CA LEU A 97 -7.39 -10.81 -11.27
C LEU A 97 -8.67 -11.34 -11.92
N LEU A 98 -8.72 -11.40 -13.27
CA LEU A 98 -9.81 -12.04 -14.01
C LEU A 98 -9.91 -13.52 -13.66
N LEU A 99 -8.79 -14.26 -13.69
CA LEU A 99 -8.77 -15.69 -13.40
C LEU A 99 -9.30 -15.98 -12.00
N PHE A 100 -8.83 -15.24 -11.00
CA PHE A 100 -9.33 -15.40 -9.62
C PHE A 100 -10.78 -14.92 -9.45
N GLY A 101 -11.18 -13.83 -10.12
CA GLY A 101 -12.55 -13.36 -10.12
C GLY A 101 -13.53 -14.38 -10.69
N ARG A 102 -13.12 -15.12 -11.73
CA ARG A 102 -13.93 -16.18 -12.35
C ARG A 102 -14.12 -17.41 -11.47
N LEU A 103 -13.27 -17.64 -10.47
CA LEU A 103 -13.49 -18.71 -9.48
C LEU A 103 -14.75 -18.45 -8.64
N TYR A 104 -15.10 -17.19 -8.42
CA TYR A 104 -16.25 -16.80 -7.61
C TYR A 104 -17.48 -16.42 -8.42
N THR A 105 -17.28 -15.88 -9.64
CA THR A 105 -18.39 -15.52 -10.54
C THR A 105 -17.99 -15.60 -12.01
N ARG A 106 -18.76 -16.35 -12.80
CA ARG A 106 -18.55 -16.45 -14.25
C ARG A 106 -18.82 -15.12 -15.00
N LYS A 107 -19.54 -14.19 -14.37
CA LYS A 107 -19.82 -12.86 -14.93
C LYS A 107 -18.67 -11.88 -14.79
N TYR A 108 -17.54 -12.28 -14.18
CA TYR A 108 -16.39 -11.40 -14.08
C TYR A 108 -15.64 -11.30 -15.43
N HIS A 109 -15.54 -10.09 -15.96
CA HIS A 109 -14.96 -9.81 -17.27
C HIS A 109 -13.56 -9.21 -17.15
N TYR A 110 -12.78 -9.31 -18.21
CA TYR A 110 -11.41 -8.78 -18.24
C TYR A 110 -11.30 -7.28 -17.89
N PRO A 111 -12.16 -6.37 -18.39
CA PRO A 111 -12.10 -4.96 -18.00
C PRO A 111 -12.24 -4.72 -16.50
N ASN A 112 -12.95 -5.59 -15.78
CA ASN A 112 -13.11 -5.48 -14.34
C ASN A 112 -11.80 -5.81 -13.61
N GLY A 113 -11.08 -6.86 -14.03
CA GLY A 113 -9.77 -7.20 -13.52
C GLY A 113 -8.75 -6.10 -13.80
N LEU A 114 -8.71 -5.60 -15.04
CA LEU A 114 -7.83 -4.51 -15.44
C LEU A 114 -8.11 -3.22 -14.66
N ALA A 115 -9.38 -2.83 -14.51
CA ALA A 115 -9.75 -1.66 -13.71
C ALA A 115 -9.30 -1.81 -12.24
N SER A 116 -9.43 -3.01 -11.66
CA SER A 116 -8.98 -3.27 -10.29
C SER A 116 -7.45 -3.21 -10.16
N SER A 117 -6.69 -3.69 -11.15
CA SER A 117 -5.24 -3.58 -11.19
C SER A 117 -4.78 -2.12 -11.26
N VAL A 118 -5.31 -1.35 -12.20
CA VAL A 118 -4.96 0.08 -12.37
C VAL A 118 -5.30 0.90 -11.13
N VAL A 119 -6.50 0.70 -10.55
CA VAL A 119 -6.91 1.38 -9.32
C VAL A 119 -5.98 1.02 -8.18
N GLY A 120 -5.63 -0.27 -8.02
CA GLY A 120 -4.69 -0.72 -6.98
C GLY A 120 -3.35 -0.03 -7.11
N SER A 121 -2.74 -0.08 -8.29
CA SER A 121 -1.42 0.52 -8.53
C SER A 121 -1.42 2.04 -8.35
N PHE A 122 -2.50 2.72 -8.72
CA PHE A 122 -2.64 4.16 -8.45
C PHE A 122 -2.61 4.45 -6.94
N TYR A 123 -3.40 3.71 -6.15
CA TYR A 123 -3.44 3.93 -4.72
C TYR A 123 -2.16 3.49 -4.00
N ASP A 124 -1.47 2.45 -4.48
CA ASP A 124 -0.13 2.09 -3.99
C ASP A 124 0.87 3.24 -4.19
N SER A 125 0.78 3.94 -5.32
CA SER A 125 1.68 5.06 -5.63
C SER A 125 1.44 6.31 -4.79
N VAL A 126 0.20 6.55 -4.32
CA VAL A 126 -0.15 7.76 -3.55
C VAL A 126 -0.22 7.53 -2.04
N THR A 127 -0.14 6.29 -1.57
CA THR A 127 -0.18 5.97 -0.14
C THR A 127 1.20 5.67 0.41
N PRO A 128 1.55 6.19 1.60
CA PRO A 128 2.81 5.86 2.25
C PRO A 128 2.93 4.35 2.48
N GLY A 129 4.05 3.75 2.06
CA GLY A 129 4.30 2.33 2.23
C GLY A 129 3.51 1.42 1.28
N ALA A 130 2.92 1.95 0.21
CA ALA A 130 2.18 1.20 -0.82
C ALA A 130 1.09 0.25 -0.24
N THR A 131 0.43 0.65 0.85
CA THR A 131 -0.56 -0.19 1.55
C THR A 131 -1.99 0.03 1.09
N GLY A 132 -2.26 1.15 0.42
CA GLY A 132 -3.61 1.55 0.00
C GLY A 132 -4.16 0.77 -1.18
N GLY A 133 -3.30 0.29 -2.06
CA GLY A 133 -3.71 -0.36 -3.30
C GLY A 133 -4.51 -1.62 -3.10
N GLN A 134 -4.08 -2.49 -2.19
CA GLN A 134 -4.78 -3.74 -1.88
C GLN A 134 -6.20 -3.48 -1.35
N LEU A 135 -6.36 -2.50 -0.44
CA LEU A 135 -7.66 -2.12 0.10
C LEU A 135 -8.58 -1.57 -1.00
N MET A 136 -8.03 -0.75 -1.89
CA MET A 136 -8.81 -0.18 -2.99
C MET A 136 -9.14 -1.20 -4.08
N GLN A 137 -8.28 -2.20 -4.31
CA GLN A 137 -8.62 -3.35 -5.15
C GLN A 137 -9.82 -4.12 -4.60
N ILE A 138 -9.81 -4.45 -3.30
CA ILE A 138 -10.94 -5.11 -2.63
C ILE A 138 -12.23 -4.30 -2.79
N MET A 139 -12.16 -2.99 -2.56
CA MET A 139 -13.33 -2.10 -2.70
C MET A 139 -13.82 -2.02 -4.15
N THR A 140 -12.91 -2.03 -5.13
CA THR A 140 -13.24 -2.00 -6.56
C THR A 140 -13.92 -3.29 -6.97
N ILE A 141 -13.39 -4.45 -6.59
CA ILE A 141 -13.97 -5.77 -6.86
C ILE A 141 -15.33 -5.91 -6.18
N LYS A 142 -15.49 -5.38 -4.95
CA LYS A 142 -16.79 -5.32 -4.29
C LYS A 142 -17.82 -4.52 -5.09
N LYS A 143 -17.44 -3.35 -5.61
CA LYS A 143 -18.31 -2.52 -6.46
C LYS A 143 -18.70 -3.22 -7.78
N GLN A 144 -17.89 -4.16 -8.23
CA GLN A 144 -18.16 -4.98 -9.42
C GLN A 144 -19.10 -6.15 -9.15
N GLY A 145 -19.70 -6.26 -7.95
CA GLY A 145 -20.73 -7.22 -7.60
C GLY A 145 -20.24 -8.48 -6.89
N ILE A 146 -18.99 -8.52 -6.45
CA ILE A 146 -18.44 -9.63 -5.66
C ILE A 146 -18.52 -9.28 -4.16
N ASN A 147 -18.92 -10.23 -3.32
CA ASN A 147 -18.97 -10.04 -1.87
C ASN A 147 -17.58 -9.70 -1.32
N ILE A 148 -17.54 -8.88 -0.26
CA ILE A 148 -16.28 -8.38 0.33
C ILE A 148 -15.34 -9.52 0.76
N SER A 149 -15.87 -10.61 1.31
CA SER A 149 -15.08 -11.78 1.71
C SER A 149 -14.39 -12.43 0.50
N ASN A 150 -15.12 -12.64 -0.59
CA ASN A 150 -14.58 -13.19 -1.82
C ASN A 150 -13.62 -12.23 -2.51
N ALA A 151 -13.91 -10.91 -2.49
CA ALA A 151 -13.01 -9.88 -3.01
C ALA A 151 -11.68 -9.87 -2.25
N THR A 152 -11.72 -9.99 -0.93
CA THR A 152 -10.51 -10.12 -0.10
C THR A 152 -9.72 -11.36 -0.46
N SER A 153 -10.38 -12.52 -0.62
CA SER A 153 -9.72 -13.77 -1.03
C SER A 153 -9.03 -13.64 -2.40
N ILE A 154 -9.68 -12.99 -3.37
CA ILE A 154 -9.12 -12.73 -4.71
C ILE A 154 -7.84 -11.90 -4.59
N VAL A 155 -7.88 -10.79 -3.84
CA VAL A 155 -6.72 -9.90 -3.70
C VAL A 155 -5.59 -10.59 -2.93
N VAL A 156 -5.89 -11.35 -1.88
CA VAL A 156 -4.87 -12.13 -1.14
C VAL A 156 -4.18 -13.14 -2.04
N MET A 157 -4.93 -13.93 -2.83
CA MET A 157 -4.36 -14.87 -3.78
C MET A 157 -3.50 -14.18 -4.83
N TYR A 158 -3.96 -13.04 -5.36
CA TYR A 158 -3.20 -12.23 -6.29
C TYR A 158 -1.87 -11.74 -5.68
N VAL A 159 -1.89 -11.22 -4.45
CA VAL A 159 -0.68 -10.74 -3.75
C VAL A 159 0.32 -11.85 -3.51
N ILE A 160 -0.15 -13.04 -3.09
CA ILE A 160 0.73 -14.20 -2.89
C ILE A 160 1.43 -14.58 -4.18
N ILE A 161 0.70 -14.68 -5.30
CA ILE A 161 1.30 -15.03 -6.60
C ILE A 161 2.26 -13.94 -7.07
N LYS A 162 1.87 -12.67 -6.93
CA LYS A 162 2.73 -11.53 -7.28
C LYS A 162 4.04 -11.57 -6.48
N GLN A 163 3.96 -11.81 -5.17
CA GLN A 163 5.13 -11.90 -4.31
C GLN A 163 6.03 -13.08 -4.66
N PHE A 164 5.43 -14.24 -4.94
CA PHE A 164 6.18 -15.42 -5.36
C PHE A 164 6.91 -15.18 -6.70
N ALA A 165 6.24 -14.59 -7.68
CA ALA A 165 6.85 -14.23 -8.96
C ALA A 165 8.02 -13.24 -8.77
N MET A 166 7.87 -12.25 -7.89
CA MET A 166 8.94 -11.30 -7.55
C MET A 166 10.16 -12.01 -6.95
N ILE A 167 9.96 -12.94 -6.02
CA ILE A 167 11.04 -13.73 -5.41
C ILE A 167 11.78 -14.53 -6.49
N VAL A 168 11.06 -15.20 -7.38
CA VAL A 168 11.68 -15.99 -8.47
C VAL A 168 12.53 -15.09 -9.39
N ILE A 169 12.00 -13.93 -9.80
CA ILE A 169 12.73 -12.98 -10.66
C ILE A 169 13.98 -12.45 -9.94
N GLN A 170 13.87 -12.13 -8.65
CA GLN A 170 15.00 -11.66 -7.85
C GLN A 170 16.10 -12.73 -7.73
N LEU A 171 15.73 -13.98 -7.46
CA LEU A 171 16.67 -15.11 -7.42
C LEU A 171 17.39 -15.31 -8.76
N LEU A 172 16.66 -15.26 -9.88
CA LEU A 172 17.25 -15.31 -11.20
C LEU A 172 18.23 -14.14 -11.42
N GLY A 173 17.83 -12.92 -11.02
CA GLY A 173 18.68 -11.74 -11.09
C GLY A 173 20.00 -11.89 -10.32
N VAL A 174 19.94 -12.46 -9.12
CA VAL A 174 21.12 -12.77 -8.29
C VAL A 174 22.02 -13.80 -9.00
N ILE A 175 21.44 -14.89 -9.52
CA ILE A 175 22.19 -15.95 -10.20
C ILE A 175 22.93 -15.39 -11.43
N PHE A 176 22.24 -14.61 -12.27
CA PHE A 176 22.85 -14.05 -13.48
C PHE A 176 23.87 -12.95 -13.22
N LYS A 177 23.75 -12.24 -12.10
CA LYS A 177 24.64 -11.13 -11.72
C LYS A 177 25.58 -11.46 -10.56
N TYR A 178 25.70 -12.76 -10.22
CA TYR A 178 26.54 -13.24 -9.12
C TYR A 178 27.98 -12.69 -9.17
N PRO A 179 28.71 -12.69 -10.33
CA PRO A 179 30.06 -12.13 -10.39
C PRO A 179 30.11 -10.62 -10.09
N LEU A 180 29.06 -9.87 -10.49
CA LEU A 180 28.97 -8.45 -10.19
C LEU A 180 28.71 -8.20 -8.70
N LEU A 181 27.90 -9.03 -8.05
CA LEU A 181 27.61 -8.93 -6.62
C LEU A 181 28.83 -9.21 -5.76
N ILE A 182 29.68 -10.16 -6.15
CA ILE A 182 30.95 -10.44 -5.46
C ILE A 182 31.87 -9.22 -5.55
N SER A 183 32.01 -8.60 -6.74
CA SER A 183 32.87 -7.44 -6.90
C SER A 183 32.41 -6.23 -6.05
N ILE A 184 31.09 -6.07 -5.84
CA ILE A 184 30.55 -5.05 -4.94
C ILE A 184 30.80 -5.43 -3.46
N GLY A 185 30.71 -6.71 -3.13
CA GLY A 185 30.98 -7.22 -1.78
C GLY A 185 32.45 -7.02 -1.36
N GLU A 186 33.40 -7.21 -2.28
CA GLU A 186 34.83 -6.95 -2.04
C GLU A 186 35.11 -5.47 -1.76
N PHE A 187 34.39 -4.55 -2.43
CA PHE A 187 34.49 -3.12 -2.15
C PHE A 187 34.00 -2.76 -0.73
N HIS A 188 32.94 -3.40 -0.25
CA HIS A 188 32.40 -3.13 1.08
C HIS A 188 33.29 -3.69 2.19
N ILE A 189 33.88 -4.86 1.99
CA ILE A 189 34.81 -5.46 2.96
C ILE A 189 36.12 -4.67 3.03
N SER A 190 36.57 -4.13 1.90
CA SER A 190 37.78 -3.27 1.86
C SER A 190 37.60 -1.95 2.62
N ILE A 191 36.36 -1.39 2.65
CA ILE A 191 36.07 -0.18 3.43
C ILE A 191 36.01 -0.49 4.94
N LEU A 192 35.52 -1.67 5.32
CA LEU A 192 35.43 -2.10 6.73
C LEU A 192 36.82 -2.47 7.31
N ASN A 193 37.74 -2.92 6.49
CA ASN A 193 39.11 -3.24 6.95
C ASN A 193 40.00 -2.00 7.13
N TYR A 194 39.61 -0.83 6.64
CA TYR A 194 40.39 0.40 6.81
C TYR A 194 40.20 1.07 8.19
N ASP A 195 39.20 0.64 8.95
CA ASP A 195 38.88 1.22 10.28
C ASP A 195 39.36 0.36 11.48
N LEU A 196 40.16 -0.69 11.25
CA LEU A 196 40.60 -1.61 12.32
C LEU A 196 42.11 -1.61 12.59
N ASP A 197 42.88 -0.68 12.03
CA ASP A 197 44.27 -0.42 12.44
C ASP A 197 44.32 0.83 13.34
N LEU A 198 43.88 0.62 14.60
CA LEU A 198 44.25 1.44 15.76
C LEU A 198 44.86 0.57 16.83
#